data_af639b60e03add7104f93904da833463
#
_entry.id   af639b60e03add7104f93904da833463
#
_cell.length_a   1.000
_cell.length_b   1.000
_cell.length_c   1.000
_cell.angle_alpha   90.00
_cell.angle_beta   90.00
_cell.angle_gamma   90.00
#
_symmetry.space_group_name_H-M   'P 1'
#
loop_
_entity.id
_entity.type
_entity.pdbx_description
1 polymer ?
#
loop_
_entity_poly.entity_id
_entity_poly.type
_entity_poly.pdbx_seq_one_letter_code
_entity_poly.pdbx_strand_id
1 'polypeptide(L)'
;LVGSEMCIRDSTIAKVYDGAFKRIFEEEYEQTYKAQFEALGLTYFYTLIDDAVARVIRSRGGFIWACKNYDGDVMSDMVSTAFGSLAMMTSVLVAPDGTTEYEAAHGTVTRHYYRYLQGEKTSTNPMATIFAWTGALRKRGQLDGLADLAAFADKLEAASLDTIRAGVMTKDLAGLVEGPAPKAVTSEDFLHAIRARLEA
;
A
#
# COMPACT_ATOMS: atom_id res chain seq x y z
N LEU A 1 15.17 8.43 -7.99
CA LEU A 1 13.97 8.10 -8.77
C LEU A 1 14.24 8.42 -10.24
N VAL A 2 14.63 7.46 -11.03
CA VAL A 2 14.81 7.62 -12.48
C VAL A 2 13.48 7.22 -13.12
N GLY A 3 12.77 8.19 -13.73
CA GLY A 3 11.59 7.94 -14.55
C GLY A 3 10.29 7.76 -13.76
N SER A 4 9.96 8.70 -12.86
CA SER A 4 8.61 8.76 -12.27
C SER A 4 7.66 9.43 -13.26
N GLU A 5 6.53 8.80 -13.51
CA GLU A 5 5.44 9.35 -14.31
C GLU A 5 4.27 9.68 -13.38
N MET A 6 3.61 10.81 -13.57
CA MET A 6 2.36 11.12 -12.91
C MET A 6 1.21 10.99 -13.88
N CYS A 7 0.29 10.07 -13.62
CA CYS A 7 -0.86 9.79 -14.45
C CYS A 7 -2.14 10.26 -13.73
N ILE A 8 -2.98 11.02 -14.39
CA ILE A 8 -4.30 11.42 -13.93
C ILE A 8 -5.36 10.65 -14.70
N ARG A 9 -6.34 10.16 -13.97
CA ARG A 9 -7.39 9.32 -14.51
C ARG A 9 -8.72 10.06 -14.65
N ASP A 10 -9.43 9.78 -15.73
CA ASP A 10 -10.83 10.15 -15.92
C ASP A 10 -11.65 9.01 -16.53
N SER A 11 -12.94 8.91 -16.15
CA SER A 11 -13.92 8.14 -16.86
C SER A 11 -14.70 9.05 -17.84
N THR A 12 -15.32 8.48 -18.87
CA THR A 12 -16.18 9.23 -19.79
C THR A 12 -17.31 9.98 -19.09
N ILE A 13 -17.72 9.52 -17.89
CA ILE A 13 -18.72 10.17 -17.02
C ILE A 13 -18.10 11.43 -16.38
N ALA A 14 -16.81 11.48 -16.16
CA ALA A 14 -16.10 12.59 -15.52
C ALA A 14 -15.90 13.81 -16.42
N LYS A 15 -16.23 13.75 -17.70
CA LYS A 15 -16.06 14.89 -18.61
C LYS A 15 -16.88 16.12 -18.24
N VAL A 16 -18.01 15.95 -17.61
CA VAL A 16 -18.91 17.05 -17.26
C VAL A 16 -18.93 17.30 -15.75
N TYR A 17 -19.23 16.30 -14.93
CA TYR A 17 -19.40 16.44 -13.49
C TYR A 17 -18.07 16.43 -12.72
N ASP A 18 -17.10 15.66 -13.18
CA ASP A 18 -15.81 15.48 -12.52
C ASP A 18 -14.64 16.15 -13.25
N GLY A 19 -14.91 16.90 -14.31
CA GLY A 19 -13.92 17.65 -15.08
C GLY A 19 -13.10 18.64 -14.24
N ALA A 20 -13.60 19.03 -13.06
CA ALA A 20 -12.86 19.86 -12.13
C ALA A 20 -11.58 19.19 -11.61
N PHE A 21 -11.61 17.90 -11.31
CA PHE A 21 -10.43 17.17 -10.82
C PHE A 21 -9.30 17.19 -11.88
N LYS A 22 -9.63 16.83 -13.13
CA LYS A 22 -8.68 16.87 -14.22
C LYS A 22 -8.12 18.28 -14.42
N ARG A 23 -9.01 19.29 -14.51
CA ARG A 23 -8.62 20.68 -14.76
C ARG A 23 -7.69 21.23 -13.68
N ILE A 24 -7.97 20.95 -12.39
CA ILE A 24 -7.11 21.39 -11.29
C ILE A 24 -5.70 20.82 -11.44
N PHE A 25 -5.56 19.53 -11.73
CA PHE A 25 -4.25 18.92 -11.97
C PHE A 25 -3.53 19.47 -13.18
N GLU A 26 -4.23 19.73 -14.29
CA GLU A 26 -3.66 20.35 -15.49
C GLU A 26 -3.20 21.78 -15.22
N GLU A 27 -4.01 22.58 -14.53
CA GLU A 27 -3.69 23.96 -14.16
C GLU A 27 -2.48 24.01 -13.23
N GLU A 28 -2.45 23.19 -12.18
CA GLU A 28 -1.32 23.11 -11.26
C GLU A 28 -0.03 22.64 -11.94
N TYR A 29 -0.12 21.64 -12.81
CA TYR A 29 1.03 21.19 -13.58
C TYR A 29 1.57 22.30 -14.46
N GLU A 30 0.74 22.91 -15.33
CA GLU A 30 1.17 23.92 -16.28
C GLU A 30 1.69 25.20 -15.64
N GLN A 31 1.06 25.65 -14.54
CA GLN A 31 1.37 26.93 -13.90
C GLN A 31 2.47 26.83 -12.84
N THR A 32 2.59 25.70 -12.16
CA THR A 32 3.42 25.59 -10.95
C THR A 32 4.55 24.57 -11.10
N TYR A 33 4.29 23.39 -11.66
CA TYR A 33 5.21 22.25 -11.57
C TYR A 33 5.92 21.86 -12.86
N LYS A 34 5.49 22.33 -14.01
CA LYS A 34 6.01 21.92 -15.32
C LYS A 34 7.53 22.03 -15.44
N ALA A 35 8.09 23.18 -15.08
CA ALA A 35 9.53 23.39 -15.13
C ALA A 35 10.31 22.43 -14.21
N GLN A 36 9.76 22.10 -13.05
CA GLN A 36 10.36 21.14 -12.12
C GLN A 36 10.30 19.71 -12.66
N PHE A 37 9.18 19.32 -13.28
CA PHE A 37 9.03 18.03 -13.94
C PHE A 37 10.03 17.86 -15.09
N GLU A 38 10.15 18.88 -15.94
CA GLU A 38 11.10 18.89 -17.04
C GLU A 38 12.55 18.77 -16.53
N ALA A 39 12.92 19.54 -15.51
CA ALA A 39 14.25 19.50 -14.92
C ALA A 39 14.61 18.14 -14.30
N LEU A 40 13.61 17.41 -13.78
CA LEU A 40 13.77 16.09 -13.17
C LEU A 40 13.56 14.93 -14.17
N GLY A 41 13.21 15.23 -15.43
CA GLY A 41 12.89 14.21 -16.43
C GLY A 41 11.61 13.44 -16.13
N LEU A 42 10.66 14.06 -15.41
CA LEU A 42 9.37 13.45 -15.07
C LEU A 42 8.35 13.73 -16.17
N THR A 43 7.53 12.75 -16.47
CA THR A 43 6.44 12.89 -17.43
C THR A 43 5.11 13.02 -16.71
N TYR A 44 4.33 14.03 -17.08
CA TYR A 44 2.94 14.19 -16.68
C TYR A 44 2.04 13.90 -17.88
N PHE A 45 1.03 13.07 -17.70
CA PHE A 45 0.06 12.80 -18.74
C PHE A 45 -1.30 12.42 -18.18
N TYR A 46 -2.33 12.67 -18.96
CA TYR A 46 -3.68 12.24 -18.71
C TYR A 46 -4.01 10.98 -19.50
N THR A 47 -4.74 10.03 -18.90
CA THR A 47 -5.18 8.83 -19.60
C THR A 47 -6.61 8.43 -19.18
N LEU A 48 -7.28 7.65 -20.03
CA LEU A 48 -8.57 7.03 -19.70
C LEU A 48 -8.35 5.80 -18.80
N ILE A 49 -9.39 5.42 -18.07
CA ILE A 49 -9.31 4.32 -17.09
C ILE A 49 -8.90 2.98 -17.71
N ASP A 50 -9.47 2.64 -18.84
CA ASP A 50 -9.19 1.39 -19.54
C ASP A 50 -7.72 1.32 -20.00
N ASP A 51 -7.16 2.41 -20.51
CA ASP A 51 -5.75 2.50 -20.85
C ASP A 51 -4.87 2.49 -19.57
N ALA A 52 -5.28 3.20 -18.51
CA ALA A 52 -4.58 3.20 -17.25
C ALA A 52 -4.45 1.78 -16.66
N VAL A 53 -5.54 1.01 -16.64
CA VAL A 53 -5.53 -0.40 -16.18
C VAL A 53 -4.56 -1.24 -17.00
N ALA A 54 -4.60 -1.12 -18.33
CA ALA A 54 -3.70 -1.88 -19.21
C ALA A 54 -2.22 -1.49 -19.01
N ARG A 55 -1.94 -0.20 -18.75
CA ARG A 55 -0.59 0.29 -18.44
C ARG A 55 -0.09 -0.22 -17.09
N VAL A 56 -0.90 -0.13 -16.04
CA VAL A 56 -0.52 -0.54 -14.69
C VAL A 56 -0.14 -2.02 -14.66
N ILE A 57 -0.96 -2.89 -15.24
CA ILE A 57 -0.69 -4.35 -15.25
C ILE A 57 0.60 -4.70 -16.01
N ARG A 58 0.97 -3.91 -17.00
CA ARG A 58 2.18 -4.13 -17.81
C ARG A 58 3.39 -3.34 -17.30
N SER A 59 3.19 -2.44 -16.37
CA SER A 59 4.23 -1.55 -15.87
C SER A 59 5.22 -2.26 -14.95
N ARG A 60 6.45 -1.75 -14.94
CA ARG A 60 7.46 -2.11 -13.93
C ARG A 60 7.39 -1.22 -12.68
N GLY A 61 6.37 -0.38 -12.55
CA GLY A 61 6.25 0.62 -11.50
C GLY A 61 7.01 1.91 -11.83
N GLY A 62 7.24 2.73 -10.79
CA GLY A 62 7.94 4.01 -10.92
C GLY A 62 7.04 5.17 -11.35
N PHE A 63 5.73 5.07 -11.14
CA PHE A 63 4.76 6.13 -11.42
C PHE A 63 3.86 6.40 -10.22
N ILE A 64 3.26 7.58 -10.20
CA ILE A 64 2.20 7.97 -9.26
C ILE A 64 0.91 8.06 -10.05
N TRP A 65 -0.13 7.40 -9.56
CA TRP A 65 -1.45 7.41 -10.18
C TRP A 65 -2.44 8.20 -9.32
N ALA A 66 -2.80 9.41 -9.76
CA ALA A 66 -3.79 10.22 -9.08
C ALA A 66 -5.21 9.80 -9.49
N CYS A 67 -5.99 9.39 -8.51
CA CYS A 67 -7.36 8.95 -8.66
C CYS A 67 -8.29 9.71 -7.73
N LYS A 68 -9.58 9.83 -8.11
CA LYS A 68 -10.63 10.20 -7.16
C LYS A 68 -10.86 9.06 -6.17
N ASN A 69 -11.45 9.36 -5.01
CA ASN A 69 -11.61 8.43 -3.90
C ASN A 69 -12.15 7.06 -4.33
N TYR A 70 -13.34 7.00 -4.89
CA TYR A 70 -13.95 5.72 -5.30
C TYR A 70 -13.11 4.96 -6.33
N ASP A 71 -12.58 5.67 -7.29
CA ASP A 71 -11.73 5.08 -8.34
C ASP A 71 -10.40 4.58 -7.75
N GLY A 72 -9.83 5.31 -6.81
CA GLY A 72 -8.63 4.94 -6.09
C GLY A 72 -8.83 3.66 -5.27
N ASP A 73 -9.93 3.57 -4.52
CA ASP A 73 -10.28 2.38 -3.74
C ASP A 73 -10.36 1.13 -4.63
N VAL A 74 -11.13 1.19 -5.71
CA VAL A 74 -11.31 0.04 -6.61
C VAL A 74 -9.99 -0.34 -7.30
N MET A 75 -9.22 0.65 -7.75
CA MET A 75 -7.99 0.38 -8.50
C MET A 75 -6.86 -0.09 -7.61
N SER A 76 -6.72 0.44 -6.40
CA SER A 76 -5.70 -0.02 -5.45
C SER A 76 -5.93 -1.46 -5.03
N ASP A 77 -7.19 -1.85 -4.76
CA ASP A 77 -7.56 -3.23 -4.46
C ASP A 77 -7.29 -4.18 -5.63
N MET A 78 -7.63 -3.76 -6.85
CA MET A 78 -7.38 -4.56 -8.05
C MET A 78 -5.87 -4.78 -8.28
N VAL A 79 -5.07 -3.73 -8.18
CA VAL A 79 -3.62 -3.81 -8.35
C VAL A 79 -3.00 -4.66 -7.24
N SER A 80 -3.39 -4.43 -5.98
CA SER A 80 -2.91 -5.21 -4.84
C SER A 80 -3.21 -6.71 -5.00
N THR A 81 -4.43 -7.04 -5.44
CA THR A 81 -4.84 -8.43 -5.67
C THR A 81 -4.07 -9.07 -6.83
N ALA A 82 -3.75 -8.31 -7.88
CA ALA A 82 -3.02 -8.82 -9.04
C ALA A 82 -1.55 -9.12 -8.73
N PHE A 83 -0.94 -8.42 -7.77
CA PHE A 83 0.49 -8.54 -7.45
C PHE A 83 0.77 -9.16 -6.07
N GLY A 84 -0.24 -9.54 -5.32
CA GLY A 84 -0.04 -10.13 -4.00
C GLY A 84 -1.34 -10.34 -3.22
N SER A 85 -1.29 -10.07 -1.93
CA SER A 85 -2.44 -10.17 -1.03
C SER A 85 -2.92 -8.79 -0.62
N LEU A 86 -4.23 -8.56 -0.73
CA LEU A 86 -4.91 -7.38 -0.19
C LEU A 86 -4.57 -7.15 1.31
N ALA A 87 -4.36 -8.24 2.06
CA ALA A 87 -3.98 -8.20 3.47
C ALA A 87 -2.57 -7.66 3.74
N MET A 88 -1.81 -7.28 2.72
CA MET A 88 -0.51 -6.59 2.84
C MET A 88 -0.59 -5.10 2.49
N MET A 89 -1.76 -4.63 2.05
CA MET A 89 -1.94 -3.25 1.63
C MET A 89 -2.21 -2.32 2.81
N THR A 90 -1.54 -1.18 2.81
CA THR A 90 -1.76 -0.08 3.76
C THR A 90 -2.25 1.16 3.06
N SER A 91 -2.97 2.00 3.79
CA SER A 91 -3.41 3.32 3.37
C SER A 91 -2.82 4.40 4.28
N VAL A 92 -2.56 5.56 3.69
CA VAL A 92 -2.14 6.75 4.43
C VAL A 92 -3.04 7.90 4.02
N LEU A 93 -3.80 8.42 4.95
CA LEU A 93 -4.59 9.62 4.77
C LEU A 93 -3.73 10.84 5.14
N VAL A 94 -3.69 11.83 4.28
CA VAL A 94 -2.88 13.04 4.48
C VAL A 94 -3.79 14.25 4.42
N ALA A 95 -3.86 14.98 5.53
CA ALA A 95 -4.60 16.23 5.61
C ALA A 95 -3.79 17.41 5.01
N PRO A 96 -4.43 18.50 4.59
CA PRO A 96 -3.74 19.65 4.00
C PRO A 96 -2.68 20.30 4.91
N ASP A 97 -2.81 20.17 6.22
CA ASP A 97 -1.84 20.65 7.21
C ASP A 97 -0.64 19.70 7.43
N GLY A 98 -0.61 18.57 6.71
CA GLY A 98 0.42 17.55 6.83
C GLY A 98 0.18 16.51 7.93
N THR A 99 -0.94 16.57 8.64
CA THR A 99 -1.37 15.51 9.57
C THR A 99 -1.61 14.22 8.79
N THR A 100 -1.14 13.10 9.33
CA THR A 100 -1.23 11.79 8.66
C THR A 100 -1.89 10.75 9.55
N GLU A 101 -2.74 9.93 8.96
CA GLU A 101 -3.32 8.73 9.55
C GLU A 101 -2.88 7.50 8.74
N TYR A 102 -2.50 6.44 9.44
CA TYR A 102 -2.04 5.19 8.84
C TYR A 102 -3.00 4.07 9.21
N GLU A 103 -3.43 3.32 8.23
CA GLU A 103 -4.37 2.22 8.43
C GLU A 103 -4.04 0.99 7.57
N ALA A 104 -4.57 -0.16 7.95
CA ALA A 104 -4.65 -1.31 7.05
C ALA A 104 -5.76 -1.04 6.03
N ALA A 105 -5.45 -1.11 4.74
CA ALA A 105 -6.38 -0.77 3.67
C ALA A 105 -7.46 -1.84 3.41
N HIS A 106 -7.63 -2.80 4.30
CA HIS A 106 -8.63 -3.87 4.19
C HIS A 106 -9.64 -3.82 5.35
N GLY A 107 -10.80 -4.44 5.15
CA GLY A 107 -11.85 -4.52 6.16
C GLY A 107 -11.48 -5.38 7.38
N THR A 108 -12.32 -5.35 8.39
CA THR A 108 -12.10 -5.96 9.73
C THR A 108 -12.15 -7.49 9.77
N VAL A 109 -12.47 -8.16 8.65
CA VAL A 109 -12.55 -9.63 8.53
C VAL A 109 -13.30 -10.29 9.71
N THR A 110 -14.48 -9.77 10.04
CA THR A 110 -15.31 -10.16 11.20
C THR A 110 -15.54 -11.67 11.33
N ARG A 111 -15.51 -12.40 10.21
CA ARG A 111 -15.63 -13.86 10.19
C ARG A 111 -14.54 -14.55 11.04
N HIS A 112 -13.31 -14.06 11.03
CA HIS A 112 -12.22 -14.61 11.84
C HIS A 112 -12.41 -14.28 13.32
N TYR A 113 -12.96 -13.11 13.64
CA TYR A 113 -13.28 -12.73 15.00
C TYR A 113 -14.35 -13.64 15.62
N TYR A 114 -15.43 -13.95 14.89
CA TYR A 114 -16.46 -14.87 15.37
C TYR A 114 -15.92 -16.30 15.61
N ARG A 115 -15.01 -16.77 14.79
CA ARG A 115 -14.31 -18.04 15.02
C ARG A 115 -13.46 -18.01 16.29
N TYR A 116 -12.71 -16.92 16.48
CA TYR A 116 -11.93 -16.72 17.68
C TYR A 116 -12.81 -16.75 18.94
N LEU A 117 -13.98 -16.13 18.93
CA LEU A 117 -14.94 -16.17 20.05
C LEU A 117 -15.45 -17.60 20.35
N GLN A 118 -15.41 -18.49 19.37
CA GLN A 118 -15.75 -19.91 19.52
C GLN A 118 -14.56 -20.76 19.98
N GLY A 119 -13.42 -20.14 20.28
CA GLY A 119 -12.20 -20.82 20.70
C GLY A 119 -11.40 -21.46 19.56
N GLU A 120 -11.73 -21.14 18.30
CA GLU A 120 -10.98 -21.65 17.15
C GLU A 120 -9.68 -20.86 16.96
N LYS A 121 -8.61 -21.55 16.58
CA LYS A 121 -7.38 -20.91 16.12
C LYS A 121 -7.59 -20.36 14.70
N THR A 122 -7.23 -19.10 14.51
CA THR A 122 -7.37 -18.41 13.21
C THR A 122 -6.01 -18.16 12.57
N SER A 123 -6.00 -18.07 11.25
CA SER A 123 -4.85 -17.69 10.46
C SER A 123 -5.26 -16.50 9.58
N THR A 124 -5.20 -15.29 10.15
CA THR A 124 -5.41 -14.03 9.46
C THR A 124 -4.09 -13.27 9.37
N ASN A 125 -3.87 -12.61 8.25
CA ASN A 125 -2.62 -11.93 7.97
C ASN A 125 -2.55 -10.56 8.67
N PRO A 126 -1.60 -10.31 9.58
CA PRO A 126 -1.47 -9.04 10.28
C PRO A 126 -0.56 -8.03 9.55
N MET A 127 -0.03 -8.35 8.36
CA MET A 127 1.02 -7.57 7.72
C MET A 127 0.61 -6.13 7.43
N ALA A 128 -0.60 -5.91 6.92
CA ALA A 128 -1.08 -4.54 6.65
C ALA A 128 -1.14 -3.70 7.94
N THR A 129 -1.56 -4.29 9.05
CA THR A 129 -1.56 -3.62 10.35
C THR A 129 -0.14 -3.33 10.84
N ILE A 130 0.79 -4.28 10.68
CA ILE A 130 2.20 -4.06 11.01
C ILE A 130 2.78 -2.92 10.17
N PHE A 131 2.54 -2.90 8.87
CA PHE A 131 3.03 -1.84 7.98
C PHE A 131 2.40 -0.47 8.27
N ALA A 132 1.12 -0.43 8.66
CA ALA A 132 0.50 0.81 9.12
C ALA A 132 1.23 1.33 10.38
N TRP A 133 1.52 0.48 11.35
CA TRP A 133 2.28 0.86 12.55
C TRP A 133 3.71 1.28 12.22
N THR A 134 4.44 0.54 11.38
CA THR A 134 5.83 0.92 11.02
C THR A 134 5.86 2.25 10.26
N GLY A 135 4.90 2.49 9.37
CA GLY A 135 4.73 3.78 8.70
C GLY A 135 4.49 4.93 9.69
N ALA A 136 3.56 4.75 10.63
CA ALA A 136 3.23 5.75 11.65
C ALA A 136 4.43 6.02 12.59
N LEU A 137 5.13 4.98 13.05
CA LEU A 137 6.31 5.10 13.91
C LEU A 137 7.45 5.82 13.18
N ARG A 138 7.70 5.48 11.93
CA ARG A 138 8.70 6.16 11.08
C ARG A 138 8.38 7.64 10.92
N LYS A 139 7.13 7.95 10.61
CA LYS A 139 6.66 9.34 10.49
C LYS A 139 6.81 10.09 11.81
N ARG A 140 6.43 9.48 12.93
CA ARG A 140 6.59 10.07 14.26
C ARG A 140 8.06 10.31 14.60
N GLY A 141 8.92 9.33 14.31
CA GLY A 141 10.36 9.47 14.48
C GLY A 141 10.94 10.64 13.69
N GLN A 142 10.48 10.83 12.46
CA GLN A 142 10.89 11.97 11.63
C GLN A 142 10.42 13.32 12.20
N LEU A 143 9.18 13.41 12.66
CA LEU A 143 8.61 14.64 13.21
C LEU A 143 9.28 15.06 14.52
N ASP A 144 9.66 14.11 15.37
CA ASP A 144 10.25 14.36 16.69
C ASP A 144 11.79 14.30 16.70
N GLY A 145 12.42 14.00 15.56
CA GLY A 145 13.87 13.80 15.49
C GLY A 145 14.37 12.55 16.23
N LEU A 146 13.51 11.53 16.38
CA LEU A 146 13.82 10.27 17.08
C LEU A 146 14.30 9.21 16.08
N ALA A 147 15.60 9.24 15.75
CA ALA A 147 16.19 8.32 14.77
C ALA A 147 16.03 6.85 15.18
N ASP A 148 16.14 6.52 16.46
CA ASP A 148 15.98 5.17 16.97
C ASP A 148 14.56 4.62 16.76
N LEU A 149 13.54 5.48 16.82
CA LEU A 149 12.16 5.08 16.55
C LEU A 149 11.95 4.72 15.07
N ALA A 150 12.54 5.52 14.17
CA ALA A 150 12.51 5.23 12.74
C ALA A 150 13.28 3.94 12.42
N ALA A 151 14.47 3.75 13.00
CA ALA A 151 15.26 2.53 12.83
C ALA A 151 14.55 1.28 13.38
N PHE A 152 13.84 1.40 14.50
CA PHE A 152 13.01 0.30 15.01
C PHE A 152 11.89 -0.07 14.04
N ALA A 153 11.21 0.92 13.47
CA ALA A 153 10.16 0.68 12.46
C ALA A 153 10.72 -0.08 11.25
N ASP A 154 11.89 0.31 10.74
CA ASP A 154 12.57 -0.35 9.63
C ASP A 154 12.98 -1.79 9.99
N LYS A 155 13.52 -2.01 11.20
CA LYS A 155 13.89 -3.34 11.71
C LYS A 155 12.66 -4.26 11.83
N LEU A 156 11.54 -3.75 12.33
CA LEU A 156 10.29 -4.52 12.45
C LEU A 156 9.73 -4.90 11.08
N GLU A 157 9.75 -3.98 10.12
CA GLU A 157 9.31 -4.24 8.75
C GLU A 157 10.19 -5.30 8.07
N ALA A 158 11.51 -5.17 8.19
CA ALA A 158 12.46 -6.16 7.68
C ALA A 158 12.26 -7.54 8.31
N ALA A 159 12.13 -7.63 9.64
CA ALA A 159 11.88 -8.89 10.35
C ALA A 159 10.59 -9.56 9.90
N SER A 160 9.55 -8.77 9.63
CA SER A 160 8.26 -9.27 9.14
C SER A 160 8.38 -9.86 7.73
N LEU A 161 9.02 -9.15 6.81
CA LEU A 161 9.25 -9.62 5.45
C LEU A 161 10.17 -10.84 5.41
N ASP A 162 11.22 -10.87 6.21
CA ASP A 162 12.15 -11.99 6.27
C ASP A 162 11.52 -13.24 6.89
N THR A 163 10.52 -13.08 7.75
CA THR A 163 9.72 -14.20 8.25
C THR A 163 8.93 -14.85 7.11
N ILE A 164 8.29 -14.05 6.26
CA ILE A 164 7.59 -14.54 5.07
C ILE A 164 8.58 -15.20 4.08
N ARG A 165 9.72 -14.56 3.79
CA ARG A 165 10.75 -15.11 2.89
C ARG A 165 11.31 -16.44 3.38
N ALA A 166 11.35 -16.66 4.69
CA ALA A 166 11.76 -17.92 5.29
C ALA A 166 10.66 -19.01 5.25
N GLY A 167 9.52 -18.75 4.61
CA GLY A 167 8.43 -19.71 4.47
C GLY A 167 7.50 -19.80 5.69
N VAL A 168 7.61 -18.90 6.66
CA VAL A 168 6.67 -18.81 7.79
C VAL A 168 5.64 -17.73 7.47
N MET A 169 4.40 -18.12 7.23
CA MET A 169 3.35 -17.22 6.77
C MET A 169 1.95 -17.71 7.11
N THR A 170 0.98 -16.83 7.02
CA THR A 170 -0.44 -17.13 7.21
C THR A 170 -1.03 -17.84 5.99
N LYS A 171 -2.23 -18.42 6.16
CA LYS A 171 -2.85 -19.29 5.16
C LYS A 171 -3.12 -18.60 3.81
N ASP A 172 -3.45 -17.31 3.84
CA ASP A 172 -3.69 -16.52 2.63
C ASP A 172 -2.43 -16.39 1.77
N LEU A 173 -1.28 -16.08 2.40
CA LEU A 173 0.00 -15.98 1.69
C LEU A 173 0.52 -17.35 1.25
N ALA A 174 0.37 -18.38 2.09
CA ALA A 174 0.80 -19.74 1.73
C ALA A 174 0.10 -20.27 0.46
N GLY A 175 -1.13 -19.82 0.21
CA GLY A 175 -1.89 -20.16 -1.00
C GLY A 175 -1.43 -19.45 -2.27
N LEU A 176 -0.58 -18.42 -2.16
CA LEU A 176 -0.05 -17.66 -3.30
C LEU A 176 1.36 -18.10 -3.72
N VAL A 177 2.01 -18.94 -2.92
CA VAL A 177 3.38 -19.39 -3.22
C VAL A 177 3.36 -20.38 -4.38
N GLU A 178 4.16 -20.10 -5.41
CA GLU A 178 4.39 -21.03 -6.52
C GLU A 178 5.31 -22.17 -6.07
N GLY A 179 4.94 -23.42 -6.38
CA GLY A 179 5.70 -24.60 -5.98
C GLY A 179 5.16 -25.27 -4.70
N PRO A 180 6.00 -26.01 -3.93
CA PRO A 180 5.57 -26.66 -2.70
C PRO A 180 5.08 -25.64 -1.69
N ALA A 181 3.79 -25.64 -1.39
CA ALA A 181 3.20 -24.67 -0.46
C ALA A 181 3.86 -24.79 0.93
N PRO A 182 4.32 -23.69 1.53
CA PRO A 182 4.84 -23.69 2.88
C PRO A 182 3.74 -24.04 3.88
N LYS A 183 4.13 -24.54 5.05
CA LYS A 183 3.19 -24.82 6.12
C LYS A 183 2.61 -23.50 6.65
N ALA A 184 1.32 -23.29 6.42
CA ALA A 184 0.62 -22.16 6.98
C ALA A 184 0.59 -22.23 8.52
N VAL A 185 0.84 -21.10 9.17
CA VAL A 185 0.81 -20.96 10.64
C VAL A 185 -0.40 -20.13 11.09
N THR A 186 -0.70 -20.18 12.41
CA THR A 186 -1.70 -19.31 12.99
C THR A 186 -1.21 -17.85 13.03
N SER A 187 -2.13 -16.89 13.22
CA SER A 187 -1.75 -15.49 13.39
C SER A 187 -0.81 -15.30 14.57
N GLU A 188 -1.05 -16.00 15.67
CA GLU A 188 -0.22 -15.96 16.87
C GLU A 188 1.19 -16.49 16.61
N ASP A 189 1.31 -17.69 16.02
CA ASP A 189 2.61 -18.28 15.68
C ASP A 189 3.41 -17.40 14.71
N PHE A 190 2.70 -16.75 13.77
CA PHE A 190 3.33 -15.82 12.84
C PHE A 190 3.91 -14.58 13.55
N LEU A 191 3.15 -13.98 14.46
CA LEU A 191 3.63 -12.85 15.28
C LEU A 191 4.82 -13.25 16.16
N HIS A 192 4.79 -14.43 16.77
CA HIS A 192 5.91 -14.97 17.55
C HIS A 192 7.17 -15.18 16.70
N ALA A 193 7.02 -15.64 15.45
CA ALA A 193 8.14 -15.80 14.53
C ALA A 193 8.76 -14.45 14.12
N ILE A 194 7.92 -13.42 13.90
CA ILE A 194 8.40 -12.05 13.64
C ILE A 194 9.16 -11.52 14.86
N ARG A 195 8.59 -11.67 16.05
CA ARG A 195 9.23 -11.24 17.30
C ARG A 195 10.59 -11.88 17.50
N ALA A 196 10.70 -13.19 17.32
CA ALA A 196 11.97 -13.90 17.47
C ALA A 196 13.06 -13.36 16.51
N ARG A 197 12.69 -12.95 15.29
CA ARG A 197 13.64 -12.32 14.36
C ARG A 197 13.98 -10.88 14.72
N LEU A 198 13.02 -10.15 15.28
CA LEU A 198 13.24 -8.78 15.71
C LEU A 198 14.20 -8.69 16.89
N GLU A 199 14.18 -9.70 17.78
CA GLU A 199 15.02 -9.78 18.99
C GLU A 199 16.40 -10.40 18.72
N ALA A 200 16.62 -11.01 17.55
CA ALA A 200 17.91 -11.59 17.14
C ALA A 200 18.85 -10.49 16.59
#